data_19bbbf0f732c8118590a86c8b7f1efff
#
_entry.id   19bbbf0f732c8118590a86c8b7f1efff
#
_cell.length_a   1.000
_cell.length_b   1.000
_cell.length_c   1.000
_cell.angle_alpha   90.00
_cell.angle_beta   90.00
_cell.angle_gamma   90.00
#
_symmetry.space_group_name_H-M   'P 1'
#
loop_
_entity.id
_entity.type
_entity.pdbx_description
1 polymer ?
#
loop_
_entity_poly.entity_id
_entity_poly.type
_entity_poly.pdbx_seq_one_letter_code
_entity_poly.pdbx_strand_id
1 'polypeptide(L)'
;MTHRFTVQDQIAVHAPAERCFLLSTSVELVQCDLKMRPVRGRTSGLVHAGDTVRWEGWQLGLPQHHESLIDAYDPPVFFRDRMIAGRFASFEHEHRFTDQGNGTVVLSDEVHFTMPWGWAGDLVGQTMLTPHIRALLRRRFMRLKRIAESEEWRKYLPQT
;
A
#
# COMPACT_ATOMS: atom_id res chain seq x y z
N MET A 1 -7.87 -18.31 19.27
CA MET A 1 -8.25 -17.00 18.66
C MET A 1 -7.08 -16.47 17.87
N THR A 2 -7.31 -16.01 16.69
CA THR A 2 -6.27 -15.38 15.86
C THR A 2 -6.26 -13.89 16.17
N HIS A 3 -5.10 -13.35 16.57
CA HIS A 3 -4.96 -11.93 16.87
C HIS A 3 -4.96 -11.12 15.54
N ARG A 4 -5.80 -10.09 15.47
CA ARG A 4 -5.81 -9.14 14.35
C ARG A 4 -4.95 -7.94 14.69
N PHE A 5 -3.92 -7.71 13.91
CA PHE A 5 -3.04 -6.56 14.03
C PHE A 5 -3.57 -5.42 13.16
N THR A 6 -3.40 -4.20 13.64
CA THR A 6 -3.75 -2.97 12.91
C THR A 6 -2.56 -2.01 12.96
N VAL A 7 -2.16 -1.51 11.78
CA VAL A 7 -1.12 -0.49 11.63
C VAL A 7 -1.72 0.65 10.84
N GLN A 8 -1.62 1.87 11.39
CA GLN A 8 -2.16 3.09 10.78
C GLN A 8 -1.07 4.13 10.65
N ASP A 9 -1.14 4.94 9.60
CA ASP A 9 -0.35 6.15 9.44
C ASP A 9 -1.10 7.17 8.59
N GLN A 10 -0.73 8.44 8.69
CA GLN A 10 -1.30 9.51 7.89
C GLN A 10 -0.29 10.61 7.61
N ILE A 11 -0.51 11.35 6.53
CA ILE A 11 0.32 12.49 6.16
C ILE A 11 -0.52 13.53 5.40
N ALA A 12 -0.22 14.81 5.62
CA ALA A 12 -0.77 15.89 4.82
C ALA A 12 0.14 16.20 3.62
N VAL A 13 -0.45 16.34 2.45
CA VAL A 13 0.23 16.56 1.17
C VAL A 13 -0.37 17.77 0.46
N HIS A 14 0.47 18.71 0.01
CA HIS A 14 0.05 19.89 -0.76
C HIS A 14 -0.02 19.54 -2.25
N ALA A 15 -1.05 18.79 -2.63
CA ALA A 15 -1.33 18.41 -4.01
C ALA A 15 -2.82 18.04 -4.14
N PRO A 16 -3.38 18.01 -5.37
CA PRO A 16 -4.76 17.56 -5.57
C PRO A 16 -4.97 16.11 -5.14
N ALA A 17 -6.14 15.82 -4.54
CA ALA A 17 -6.49 14.46 -4.10
C ALA A 17 -6.39 13.44 -5.24
N GLU A 18 -6.83 13.81 -6.44
CA GLU A 18 -6.73 12.94 -7.63
C GLU A 18 -5.29 12.55 -7.96
N ARG A 19 -4.34 13.50 -7.90
CA ARG A 19 -2.91 13.20 -8.11
C ARG A 19 -2.39 12.22 -7.07
N CYS A 20 -2.68 12.47 -5.80
CA CYS A 20 -2.26 11.58 -4.71
C CYS A 20 -2.87 10.19 -4.85
N PHE A 21 -4.14 10.10 -5.21
CA PHE A 21 -4.84 8.84 -5.46
C PHE A 21 -4.17 8.07 -6.61
N LEU A 22 -3.98 8.69 -7.77
CA LEU A 22 -3.38 8.05 -8.94
C LEU A 22 -1.94 7.60 -8.66
N LEU A 23 -1.11 8.41 -8.00
CA LEU A 23 0.24 8.01 -7.58
C LEU A 23 0.21 6.79 -6.66
N SER A 24 -0.76 6.73 -5.76
CA SER A 24 -0.90 5.59 -4.83
C SER A 24 -1.29 4.29 -5.52
N THR A 25 -1.87 4.35 -6.72
CA THR A 25 -2.21 3.17 -7.54
C THR A 25 -1.09 2.75 -8.50
N SER A 26 0.05 3.47 -8.54
CA SER A 26 1.18 3.16 -9.44
C SER A 26 1.92 1.91 -8.99
N VAL A 27 1.98 0.91 -9.88
CA VAL A 27 2.73 -0.33 -9.66
C VAL A 27 4.23 -0.05 -9.47
N GLU A 28 4.78 0.89 -10.23
CA GLU A 28 6.19 1.27 -10.17
C GLU A 28 6.55 1.87 -8.80
N LEU A 29 5.69 2.70 -8.23
CA LEU A 29 5.91 3.28 -6.90
C LEU A 29 5.79 2.22 -5.81
N VAL A 30 4.81 1.33 -5.89
CA VAL A 30 4.66 0.22 -4.93
C VAL A 30 5.88 -0.71 -5.00
N GLN A 31 6.38 -1.00 -6.20
CA GLN A 31 7.61 -1.79 -6.39
C GLN A 31 8.81 -1.16 -5.66
N CYS A 32 8.96 0.15 -5.76
CA CYS A 32 10.03 0.88 -5.06
C CYS A 32 9.88 0.79 -3.53
N ASP A 33 8.64 0.85 -3.02
CA ASP A 33 8.38 0.80 -1.59
C ASP A 33 8.58 -0.60 -1.01
N LEU A 34 8.03 -1.62 -1.65
CA LEU A 34 8.11 -3.01 -1.22
C LEU A 34 9.48 -3.65 -1.50
N LYS A 35 10.24 -3.15 -2.48
CA LYS A 35 11.44 -3.79 -3.04
C LYS A 35 11.15 -5.23 -3.51
N MET A 36 9.96 -5.45 -4.02
CA MET A 36 9.49 -6.68 -4.63
C MET A 36 9.13 -6.43 -6.09
N ARG A 37 9.15 -7.47 -6.92
CA ARG A 37 8.83 -7.37 -8.35
C ARG A 37 7.41 -7.82 -8.62
N PRO A 38 6.63 -7.09 -9.42
CA PRO A 38 5.36 -7.56 -9.92
C PRO A 38 5.61 -8.60 -11.02
N VAL A 39 5.09 -9.82 -10.87
CA VAL A 39 5.36 -10.94 -11.78
C VAL A 39 4.12 -11.46 -12.50
N ARG A 40 2.92 -11.12 -12.03
CA ARG A 40 1.66 -11.53 -12.65
C ARG A 40 0.55 -10.53 -12.33
N GLY A 41 -0.50 -10.52 -13.17
CA GLY A 41 -1.58 -9.57 -13.10
C GLY A 41 -1.17 -8.24 -13.73
N ARG A 42 -1.51 -7.14 -13.09
CA ARG A 42 -1.04 -5.81 -13.54
C ARG A 42 0.40 -5.58 -13.09
N THR A 43 1.33 -5.67 -14.01
CA THR A 43 2.77 -5.57 -13.74
C THR A 43 3.36 -4.18 -14.00
N SER A 44 2.55 -3.23 -14.50
CA SER A 44 2.95 -1.84 -14.75
C SER A 44 1.76 -0.90 -14.83
N GLY A 45 2.01 0.39 -14.68
CA GLY A 45 1.00 1.43 -14.75
C GLY A 45 0.13 1.51 -13.49
N LEU A 46 -1.10 1.98 -13.63
CA LEU A 46 -2.01 2.19 -12.52
C LEU A 46 -2.96 1.01 -12.35
N VAL A 47 -3.18 0.57 -11.11
CA VAL A 47 -4.18 -0.45 -10.80
C VAL A 47 -5.58 0.17 -10.75
N HIS A 48 -6.58 -0.63 -11.09
CA HIS A 48 -8.01 -0.26 -11.08
C HIS A 48 -8.83 -1.33 -10.35
N ALA A 49 -10.12 -1.07 -10.21
CA ALA A 49 -11.05 -2.04 -9.62
C ALA A 49 -10.95 -3.41 -10.28
N GLY A 50 -10.81 -4.46 -9.49
CA GLY A 50 -10.73 -5.84 -9.96
C GLY A 50 -9.34 -6.28 -10.45
N ASP A 51 -8.36 -5.37 -10.53
CA ASP A 51 -6.99 -5.76 -10.89
C ASP A 51 -6.36 -6.60 -9.77
N THR A 52 -5.52 -7.55 -10.18
CA THR A 52 -4.65 -8.31 -9.29
C THR A 52 -3.20 -7.99 -9.58
N VAL A 53 -2.36 -8.05 -8.55
CA VAL A 53 -0.90 -7.94 -8.68
C VAL A 53 -0.26 -9.03 -7.82
N ARG A 54 0.57 -9.86 -8.43
CA ARG A 54 1.41 -10.81 -7.71
C ARG A 54 2.82 -10.27 -7.59
N TRP A 55 3.26 -10.09 -6.36
CA TRP A 55 4.58 -9.61 -5.98
C TRP A 55 5.47 -10.76 -5.52
N GLU A 56 6.73 -10.75 -5.94
CA GLU A 56 7.76 -11.68 -5.47
C GLU A 56 9.05 -10.93 -5.11
N GLY A 57 9.70 -11.34 -4.03
CA GLY A 57 10.93 -10.71 -3.56
C GLY A 57 11.33 -11.20 -2.17
N TRP A 58 12.09 -10.37 -1.46
CA TRP A 58 12.62 -10.68 -0.14
C TRP A 58 12.15 -9.64 0.87
N GLN A 59 11.65 -10.10 2.01
CA GLN A 59 11.31 -9.25 3.15
C GLN A 59 11.86 -9.90 4.41
N LEU A 60 12.50 -9.10 5.27
CA LEU A 60 13.09 -9.58 6.52
C LEU A 60 14.01 -10.81 6.33
N GLY A 61 14.77 -10.84 5.22
CA GLY A 61 15.70 -11.92 4.90
C GLY A 61 15.05 -13.21 4.40
N LEU A 62 13.74 -13.23 4.17
CA LEU A 62 12.99 -14.39 3.69
C LEU A 62 12.36 -14.14 2.32
N PRO A 63 12.31 -15.16 1.44
CA PRO A 63 11.60 -15.05 0.18
C PRO A 63 10.09 -14.90 0.45
N GLN A 64 9.48 -13.95 -0.23
CA GLN A 64 8.06 -13.62 -0.08
C GLN A 64 7.36 -13.67 -1.42
N HIS A 65 6.11 -14.10 -1.37
CA HIS A 65 5.14 -13.87 -2.42
C HIS A 65 3.87 -13.27 -1.80
N HIS A 66 3.25 -12.35 -2.52
CA HIS A 66 2.02 -11.70 -2.08
C HIS A 66 1.19 -11.38 -3.32
N GLU A 67 -0.02 -11.88 -3.38
CA GLU A 67 -0.95 -11.57 -4.45
C GLU A 67 -2.13 -10.81 -3.87
N SER A 68 -2.34 -9.60 -4.37
CA SER A 68 -3.41 -8.72 -3.93
C SER A 68 -4.45 -8.51 -5.03
N LEU A 69 -5.68 -8.25 -4.60
CA LEU A 69 -6.82 -7.87 -5.42
C LEU A 69 -7.30 -6.49 -4.99
N ILE A 70 -7.50 -5.59 -5.93
CA ILE A 70 -8.18 -4.30 -5.67
C ILE A 70 -9.69 -4.59 -5.60
N ASP A 71 -10.20 -4.82 -4.39
CA ASP A 71 -11.58 -5.24 -4.16
C ASP A 71 -12.55 -4.10 -3.82
N ALA A 72 -12.02 -2.89 -3.58
CA ALA A 72 -12.81 -1.67 -3.45
C ALA A 72 -12.07 -0.51 -4.12
N TYR A 73 -12.79 0.34 -4.86
CA TYR A 73 -12.20 1.40 -5.68
C TYR A 73 -13.20 2.53 -5.90
N ASP A 74 -12.97 3.65 -5.24
CA ASP A 74 -13.81 4.86 -5.28
C ASP A 74 -12.93 6.11 -5.46
N PRO A 75 -12.45 6.39 -6.69
CA PRO A 75 -11.58 7.52 -6.94
C PRO A 75 -12.30 8.86 -6.80
N PRO A 76 -11.66 9.90 -6.26
CA PRO A 76 -10.29 9.92 -5.76
C PRO A 76 -10.19 9.77 -4.23
N VAL A 77 -11.16 9.12 -3.56
CA VAL A 77 -11.30 9.15 -2.10
C VAL A 77 -10.87 7.87 -1.40
N PHE A 78 -10.93 6.71 -2.07
CA PHE A 78 -10.69 5.44 -1.41
C PHE A 78 -10.33 4.33 -2.39
N PHE A 79 -9.42 3.44 -1.99
CA PHE A 79 -9.30 2.10 -2.54
C PHE A 79 -8.77 1.13 -1.49
N ARG A 80 -8.98 -0.15 -1.71
CA ARG A 80 -8.47 -1.22 -0.85
C ARG A 80 -7.85 -2.32 -1.67
N ASP A 81 -6.69 -2.78 -1.24
CA ASP A 81 -6.12 -4.04 -1.71
C ASP A 81 -6.23 -5.10 -0.61
N ARG A 82 -6.63 -6.30 -1.02
CA ARG A 82 -6.79 -7.46 -0.15
C ARG A 82 -5.96 -8.61 -0.68
N MET A 83 -5.21 -9.26 0.19
CA MET A 83 -4.44 -10.45 -0.15
C MET A 83 -5.37 -11.61 -0.54
N ILE A 84 -5.10 -12.22 -1.69
CA ILE A 84 -5.75 -13.46 -2.14
C ILE A 84 -4.81 -14.67 -2.09
N ALA A 85 -3.50 -14.44 -2.04
CA ALA A 85 -2.49 -15.47 -1.79
C ALA A 85 -1.24 -14.84 -1.17
N GLY A 86 -0.65 -15.47 -0.16
CA GLY A 86 0.53 -14.97 0.53
C GLY A 86 0.82 -15.72 1.82
N ARG A 87 1.74 -15.17 2.63
CA ARG A 87 2.19 -15.80 3.86
C ARG A 87 1.40 -15.40 5.11
N PHE A 88 0.59 -14.36 5.04
CA PHE A 88 -0.33 -14.00 6.11
C PHE A 88 -1.54 -14.96 6.11
N ALA A 89 -2.23 -15.06 7.22
CA ALA A 89 -3.55 -15.72 7.24
C ALA A 89 -4.60 -14.79 6.60
N SER A 90 -4.48 -13.47 6.83
CA SER A 90 -5.22 -12.43 6.10
C SER A 90 -4.40 -11.16 6.03
N PHE A 91 -4.64 -10.34 5.02
CA PHE A 91 -4.03 -9.03 4.87
C PHE A 91 -4.95 -8.12 4.06
N GLU A 92 -5.23 -6.94 4.59
CA GLU A 92 -6.02 -5.88 3.94
C GLU A 92 -5.32 -4.55 4.14
N HIS A 93 -5.29 -3.72 3.11
CA HIS A 93 -4.71 -2.39 3.14
C HIS A 93 -5.70 -1.39 2.56
N GLU A 94 -6.20 -0.50 3.39
CA GLU A 94 -7.10 0.58 3.02
C GLU A 94 -6.33 1.88 2.83
N HIS A 95 -6.65 2.58 1.74
CA HIS A 95 -6.09 3.87 1.37
C HIS A 95 -7.21 4.91 1.30
N ARG A 96 -7.12 5.97 2.10
CA ARG A 96 -8.10 7.06 2.14
C ARG A 96 -7.44 8.38 1.80
N PHE A 97 -8.16 9.21 1.05
CA PHE A 97 -7.71 10.51 0.59
C PHE A 97 -8.77 11.53 0.94
N THR A 98 -8.48 12.39 1.93
CA THR A 98 -9.43 13.40 2.42
C THR A 98 -8.97 14.79 2.00
N ASP A 99 -9.67 15.38 1.02
CA ASP A 99 -9.42 16.73 0.59
C ASP A 99 -9.84 17.72 1.69
N GLN A 100 -8.93 18.64 2.05
CA GLN A 100 -9.16 19.64 3.10
C GLN A 100 -9.75 20.95 2.54
N GLY A 101 -9.94 21.05 1.21
CA GLY A 101 -10.50 22.24 0.56
C GLY A 101 -9.55 23.44 0.43
N ASN A 102 -8.28 23.29 0.80
CA ASN A 102 -7.27 24.38 0.78
C ASN A 102 -6.03 24.01 -0.05
N GLY A 103 -6.15 23.06 -0.99
CA GLY A 103 -5.02 22.53 -1.76
C GLY A 103 -4.21 21.48 -1.02
N THR A 104 -4.65 21.06 0.16
CA THR A 104 -4.04 20.01 0.97
C THR A 104 -4.97 18.81 1.02
N VAL A 105 -4.41 17.62 0.86
CA VAL A 105 -5.10 16.34 1.07
C VAL A 105 -4.42 15.57 2.21
N VAL A 106 -5.22 14.93 3.06
CA VAL A 106 -4.71 13.99 4.07
C VAL A 106 -4.82 12.58 3.51
N LEU A 107 -3.67 11.92 3.39
CA LEU A 107 -3.57 10.51 3.07
C LEU A 107 -3.57 9.72 4.37
N SER A 108 -4.45 8.72 4.47
CA SER A 108 -4.53 7.83 5.63
C SER A 108 -4.50 6.39 5.14
N ASP A 109 -3.53 5.62 5.61
CA ASP A 109 -3.43 4.20 5.32
C ASP A 109 -3.70 3.39 6.59
N GLU A 110 -4.47 2.31 6.44
CA GLU A 110 -4.76 1.36 7.49
C GLU A 110 -4.53 -0.05 7.00
N VAL A 111 -3.62 -0.78 7.65
CA VAL A 111 -3.29 -2.16 7.35
C VAL A 111 -3.85 -3.04 8.45
N HIS A 112 -4.62 -4.06 8.07
CA HIS A 112 -5.08 -5.12 8.95
C HIS A 112 -4.50 -6.44 8.51
N PHE A 113 -3.92 -7.21 9.43
CA PHE A 113 -3.42 -8.53 9.12
C PHE A 113 -3.56 -9.51 10.29
N THR A 114 -3.59 -10.79 9.95
CA THR A 114 -3.53 -11.90 10.91
C THR A 114 -2.42 -12.86 10.50
N MET A 115 -1.82 -13.49 11.50
CA MET A 115 -0.73 -14.42 11.27
C MET A 115 -1.23 -15.87 11.29
N PRO A 116 -0.63 -16.77 10.49
CA PRO A 116 -0.82 -18.20 10.66
C PRO A 116 -0.06 -18.69 11.93
N TRP A 117 -0.29 -19.92 12.34
CA TRP A 117 0.41 -20.63 13.44
C TRP A 117 0.11 -20.12 14.85
N GLY A 118 -1.06 -19.53 15.10
CA GLY A 118 -1.54 -19.18 16.45
C GLY A 118 -0.56 -18.28 17.22
N TRP A 119 -0.30 -18.57 18.48
CA TRP A 119 0.51 -17.73 19.36
C TRP A 119 1.94 -17.44 18.84
N ALA A 120 2.56 -18.42 18.15
CA ALA A 120 3.90 -18.23 17.59
C ALA A 120 3.87 -17.21 16.42
N GLY A 121 2.86 -17.29 15.58
CA GLY A 121 2.59 -16.28 14.55
C GLY A 121 2.28 -14.91 15.15
N ASP A 122 1.47 -14.86 16.20
CA ASP A 122 1.11 -13.61 16.88
C ASP A 122 2.35 -12.93 17.48
N LEU A 123 3.28 -13.69 18.05
CA LEU A 123 4.55 -13.15 18.56
C LEU A 123 5.38 -12.51 17.42
N VAL A 124 5.50 -13.18 16.27
CA VAL A 124 6.19 -12.64 15.08
C VAL A 124 5.47 -11.41 14.55
N GLY A 125 4.14 -11.43 14.49
CA GLY A 125 3.30 -10.29 14.08
C GLY A 125 3.57 -9.06 14.94
N GLN A 126 3.59 -9.24 16.25
CA GLN A 126 3.78 -8.13 17.20
C GLN A 126 5.22 -7.59 17.19
N THR A 127 6.22 -8.46 17.20
CA THR A 127 7.62 -8.06 17.44
C THR A 127 8.38 -7.70 16.16
N MET A 128 8.04 -8.30 15.03
CA MET A 128 8.76 -8.12 13.77
C MET A 128 7.92 -7.43 12.69
N LEU A 129 6.70 -7.91 12.43
CA LEU A 129 5.92 -7.44 11.28
C LEU A 129 5.24 -6.09 11.53
N THR A 130 4.66 -5.86 12.70
CA THR A 130 4.04 -4.57 13.01
C THR A 130 5.02 -3.40 12.90
N PRO A 131 6.23 -3.44 13.50
CA PRO A 131 7.23 -2.40 13.30
C PRO A 131 7.71 -2.29 11.85
N HIS A 132 7.85 -3.41 11.15
CA HIS A 132 8.27 -3.43 9.75
C HIS A 132 7.23 -2.77 8.84
N ILE A 133 5.95 -3.13 8.97
CA ILE A 133 4.86 -2.54 8.19
C ILE A 133 4.72 -1.04 8.50
N ARG A 134 4.83 -0.65 9.77
CA ARG A 134 4.82 0.78 10.15
C ARG A 134 5.93 1.56 9.45
N ALA A 135 7.12 1.03 9.40
CA ALA A 135 8.25 1.64 8.70
C ALA A 135 8.02 1.72 7.18
N LEU A 136 7.41 0.68 6.58
CA LEU A 136 7.03 0.67 5.17
C LEU A 136 6.01 1.77 4.85
N LEU A 137 4.95 1.91 5.65
CA LEU A 137 3.93 2.95 5.47
C LEU A 137 4.55 4.34 5.55
N ARG A 138 5.41 4.59 6.55
CA ARG A 138 6.06 5.90 6.72
C ARG A 138 6.95 6.25 5.52
N ARG A 139 7.78 5.32 5.05
CA ARG A 139 8.61 5.53 3.85
C ARG A 139 7.78 5.78 2.60
N ARG A 140 6.71 5.02 2.43
CA ARG A 140 5.77 5.20 1.33
C ARG A 140 5.17 6.61 1.34
N PHE A 141 4.66 7.07 2.46
CA PHE A 141 4.09 8.40 2.59
C PHE A 141 5.08 9.52 2.32
N MET A 142 6.29 9.41 2.85
CA MET A 142 7.33 10.40 2.58
C MET A 142 7.68 10.47 1.09
N ARG A 143 7.74 9.33 0.41
CA ARG A 143 7.97 9.27 -1.04
C ARG A 143 6.79 9.87 -1.83
N LEU A 144 5.57 9.48 -1.52
CA LEU A 144 4.37 10.02 -2.18
C LEU A 144 4.28 11.53 -2.02
N LYS A 145 4.49 12.04 -0.80
CA LYS A 145 4.50 13.48 -0.53
C LYS A 145 5.52 14.20 -1.41
N ARG A 146 6.77 13.75 -1.40
CA ARG A 146 7.84 14.36 -2.20
C ARG A 146 7.50 14.36 -3.70
N ILE A 147 7.01 13.25 -4.21
CA ILE A 147 6.67 13.12 -5.64
C ILE A 147 5.44 13.97 -5.98
N ALA A 148 4.39 13.91 -5.18
CA ALA A 148 3.14 14.64 -5.43
C ALA A 148 3.31 16.16 -5.40
N GLU A 149 4.18 16.66 -4.51
CA GLU A 149 4.46 18.10 -4.33
C GLU A 149 5.52 18.66 -5.29
N SER A 150 6.17 17.83 -6.10
CA SER A 150 7.16 18.22 -7.11
C SER A 150 6.68 17.93 -8.53
N GLU A 151 7.45 18.30 -9.56
CA GLU A 151 7.15 17.92 -10.96
C GLU A 151 7.46 16.44 -11.26
N GLU A 152 8.04 15.70 -10.31
CA GLU A 152 8.40 14.29 -10.48
C GLU A 152 7.18 13.38 -10.72
N TRP A 153 5.98 13.78 -10.26
CA TRP A 153 4.74 13.04 -10.49
C TRP A 153 4.47 12.77 -11.98
N ARG A 154 4.94 13.64 -12.88
CA ARG A 154 4.75 13.50 -14.34
C ARG A 154 5.42 12.25 -14.90
N LYS A 155 6.39 11.66 -14.21
CA LYS A 155 7.06 10.42 -14.62
C LYS A 155 6.17 9.19 -14.44
N TYR A 156 5.22 9.27 -13.55
CA TYR A 156 4.39 8.13 -13.13
C TYR A 156 2.95 8.21 -13.65
N LEU A 157 2.47 9.40 -13.96
CA LEU A 157 1.09 9.60 -14.40
C LEU A 157 1.04 9.92 -15.89
N PRO A 158 0.01 9.43 -16.63
CA PRO A 158 -0.20 9.77 -18.03
C PRO A 158 -0.28 11.29 -18.20
N GLN A 159 0.41 11.80 -19.20
CA GLN A 159 0.27 13.20 -19.60
C GLN A 159 -1.01 13.30 -20.41
N THR A 160 -1.97 14.11 -19.97
CA THR A 160 -3.18 14.47 -20.73
C THR A 160 -2.85 15.53 -21.75
#